data_50e8cc7b9734249a12eef955305dccd8
#
_entry.id   50e8cc7b9734249a12eef955305dccd8
#
_cell.length_a   1.000
_cell.length_b   1.000
_cell.length_c   1.000
_cell.angle_alpha   90.00
_cell.angle_beta   90.00
_cell.angle_gamma   90.00
#
_symmetry.space_group_name_H-M   'P 1'
#
loop_
_entity.id
_entity.type
_entity.pdbx_description
1 polymer ?
#
loop_
_entity_poly.entity_id
_entity_poly.type
_entity_poly.pdbx_seq_one_letter_code
_entity_poly.pdbx_strand_id
1 'polypeptide(L)'
;CFGRDGIYGVPTETDFHDNPYRFAVLNHGAFQLCRKLNWYPDIIHCHDCSACIAPAILKHVCRYKKKKKTASVLTIHNQGYQGQYSKDSFPALGLDWGLYYGAGFEHQGGINMLQAGVSSSDMITTVSPTYAKEIQTAEGGFGMDGLLRVRSEVIKGILNGADLKQWSPEVDKKIP
;
A
#
# COMPACT_ATOMS: atom_id res chain seq x y z
N CYS A 1 -4.15 -17.99 8.71
CA CYS A 1 -4.28 -16.75 7.96
C CYS A 1 -3.26 -16.68 6.82
N PHE A 2 -1.94 -16.86 7.09
CA PHE A 2 -0.89 -16.78 6.08
C PHE A 2 -0.25 -18.13 5.72
N GLY A 3 -0.64 -19.24 6.33
CA GLY A 3 -0.11 -20.58 6.07
C GLY A 3 -0.89 -21.31 4.98
N ARG A 4 -1.03 -20.71 3.79
CA ARG A 4 -1.66 -21.32 2.61
C ARG A 4 -0.83 -21.03 1.36
N ASP A 5 -1.03 -21.81 0.31
CA ASP A 5 -0.37 -21.59 -0.96
C ASP A 5 -0.83 -20.27 -1.58
N GLY A 6 0.13 -19.50 -2.10
CA GLY A 6 -0.12 -18.17 -2.66
C GLY A 6 -0.28 -17.05 -1.61
N ILE A 7 0.14 -15.85 -1.99
CA ILE A 7 0.07 -14.65 -1.14
C ILE A 7 -1.31 -14.00 -1.26
N TYR A 8 -1.76 -13.77 -2.48
CA TYR A 8 -3.00 -13.05 -2.78
C TYR A 8 -4.14 -14.00 -3.12
N GLY A 9 -3.84 -15.08 -3.81
CA GLY A 9 -4.76 -16.09 -4.31
C GLY A 9 -4.00 -17.31 -4.83
N VAL A 10 -4.72 -18.21 -5.48
CA VAL A 10 -4.22 -19.39 -6.20
C VAL A 10 -4.77 -19.35 -7.63
N PRO A 11 -4.28 -20.20 -8.57
CA PRO A 11 -4.77 -20.18 -9.96
C PRO A 11 -6.29 -20.33 -10.12
N THR A 12 -6.95 -20.97 -9.16
CA THR A 12 -8.41 -21.18 -9.13
C THR A 12 -9.17 -20.05 -8.42
N GLU A 13 -8.48 -19.21 -7.65
CA GLU A 13 -9.04 -18.08 -6.89
C GLU A 13 -8.00 -16.97 -6.88
N THR A 14 -8.09 -16.02 -7.82
CA THR A 14 -7.07 -14.98 -8.04
C THR A 14 -6.91 -14.00 -6.88
N ASP A 15 -7.93 -13.87 -6.03
CA ASP A 15 -7.91 -13.05 -4.82
C ASP A 15 -8.74 -13.72 -3.73
N PHE A 16 -8.08 -14.10 -2.62
CA PHE A 16 -8.80 -14.75 -1.53
C PHE A 16 -9.85 -13.82 -0.92
N HIS A 17 -11.05 -14.32 -0.72
CA HIS A 17 -12.18 -13.56 -0.17
C HIS A 17 -11.90 -12.95 1.20
N ASP A 18 -10.99 -13.54 1.99
CA ASP A 18 -10.59 -13.06 3.33
C ASP A 18 -9.34 -12.14 3.31
N ASN A 19 -8.85 -11.72 2.14
CA ASN A 19 -7.70 -10.82 2.04
C ASN A 19 -7.88 -9.50 2.81
N PRO A 20 -9.05 -8.85 2.85
CA PRO A 20 -9.24 -7.66 3.70
C PRO A 20 -8.88 -7.92 5.17
N TYR A 21 -9.33 -9.04 5.73
CA TYR A 21 -8.98 -9.45 7.09
C TYR A 21 -7.49 -9.81 7.24
N ARG A 22 -6.94 -10.56 6.30
CA ARG A 22 -5.51 -10.96 6.31
C ARG A 22 -4.60 -9.72 6.31
N PHE A 23 -4.87 -8.78 5.43
CA PHE A 23 -4.09 -7.54 5.34
C PHE A 23 -4.32 -6.64 6.56
N ALA A 24 -5.53 -6.60 7.12
CA ALA A 24 -5.77 -5.93 8.39
C ALA A 24 -4.91 -6.51 9.52
N VAL A 25 -4.83 -7.84 9.64
CA VAL A 25 -3.97 -8.52 10.63
C VAL A 25 -2.51 -8.13 10.46
N LEU A 26 -1.99 -8.10 9.21
CA LEU A 26 -0.62 -7.66 8.92
C LEU A 26 -0.39 -6.22 9.40
N ASN A 27 -1.25 -5.31 8.99
CA ASN A 27 -1.09 -3.88 9.28
C ASN A 27 -1.23 -3.57 10.79
N HIS A 28 -2.28 -4.07 11.46
CA HIS A 28 -2.44 -3.91 12.91
C HIS A 28 -1.34 -4.61 13.69
N GLY A 29 -0.89 -5.78 13.22
CA GLY A 29 0.17 -6.57 13.84
C GLY A 29 1.49 -5.80 13.93
N ALA A 30 1.85 -5.05 12.87
CA ALA A 30 3.04 -4.21 12.87
C ALA A 30 3.00 -3.16 14.02
N PHE A 31 1.88 -2.48 14.21
CA PHE A 31 1.72 -1.52 15.31
C PHE A 31 1.70 -2.18 16.68
N GLN A 32 1.07 -3.35 16.80
CA GLN A 32 1.07 -4.10 18.05
C GLN A 32 2.48 -4.57 18.42
N LEU A 33 3.27 -5.02 17.45
CA LEU A 33 4.68 -5.39 17.65
C LEU A 33 5.50 -4.19 18.14
N CYS A 34 5.40 -3.05 17.50
CA CYS A 34 6.07 -1.81 17.93
C CYS A 34 5.72 -1.47 19.39
N ARG A 35 4.44 -1.57 19.75
CA ARG A 35 3.97 -1.32 21.14
C ARG A 35 4.56 -2.33 22.12
N LYS A 36 4.55 -3.61 21.78
CA LYS A 36 5.10 -4.70 22.63
C LYS A 36 6.60 -4.52 22.88
N LEU A 37 7.34 -4.11 21.85
CA LEU A 37 8.78 -3.85 21.92
C LEU A 37 9.12 -2.49 22.54
N ASN A 38 8.13 -1.65 22.84
CA ASN A 38 8.31 -0.24 23.22
C ASN A 38 9.21 0.52 22.22
N TRP A 39 9.12 0.14 20.96
CA TRP A 39 9.90 0.70 19.85
C TRP A 39 9.00 1.54 18.95
N TYR A 40 9.38 2.79 18.76
CA TYR A 40 8.63 3.75 17.95
C TYR A 40 9.51 4.19 16.76
N PRO A 41 9.25 3.67 15.55
CA PRO A 41 10.04 3.97 14.37
C PRO A 41 9.87 5.44 13.96
N ASP A 42 10.89 5.99 13.29
CA ASP A 42 10.79 7.31 12.66
C ASP A 42 9.93 7.27 11.40
N ILE A 43 10.00 6.14 10.67
CA ILE A 43 9.30 5.93 9.40
C ILE A 43 8.66 4.55 9.41
N ILE A 44 7.40 4.47 8.95
CA ILE A 44 6.75 3.24 8.54
C ILE A 44 6.71 3.24 7.03
N HIS A 45 7.37 2.27 6.41
CA HIS A 45 7.40 2.10 4.97
C HIS A 45 6.48 0.94 4.56
N CYS A 46 5.48 1.24 3.77
CA CYS A 46 4.43 0.32 3.33
C CYS A 46 4.57 0.04 1.84
N HIS A 47 4.22 -1.16 1.43
CA HIS A 47 4.31 -1.58 0.02
C HIS A 47 2.98 -2.14 -0.46
N ASP A 48 2.45 -1.56 -1.53
CA ASP A 48 1.23 -1.96 -2.24
C ASP A 48 -0.03 -2.05 -1.36
N CYS A 49 -1.12 -2.54 -1.92
CA CYS A 49 -2.42 -2.57 -1.25
C CYS A 49 -2.44 -3.43 0.03
N SER A 50 -1.59 -4.46 0.12
CA SER A 50 -1.55 -5.35 1.29
C SER A 50 -1.04 -4.67 2.57
N ALA A 51 -0.24 -3.59 2.45
CA ALA A 51 0.29 -2.83 3.58
C ALA A 51 -0.28 -1.40 3.67
N CYS A 52 -1.18 -1.01 2.78
CA CYS A 52 -1.61 0.38 2.63
C CYS A 52 -2.64 0.85 3.68
N ILE A 53 -3.16 -0.05 4.54
CA ILE A 53 -4.00 0.35 5.68
C ILE A 53 -3.15 1.01 6.77
N ALA A 54 -1.86 0.68 6.87
CA ALA A 54 -0.99 1.18 7.94
C ALA A 54 -0.87 2.71 7.96
N PRO A 55 -0.71 3.44 6.86
CA PRO A 55 -0.77 4.90 6.87
C PRO A 55 -2.06 5.46 7.45
N ALA A 56 -3.22 4.86 7.13
CA ALA A 56 -4.51 5.27 7.68
C ALA A 56 -4.58 5.01 9.21
N ILE A 57 -4.09 3.85 9.66
CA ILE A 57 -4.00 3.53 11.09
C ILE A 57 -3.08 4.55 11.80
N LEU A 58 -1.92 4.84 11.24
CA LEU A 58 -0.96 5.78 11.81
C LEU A 58 -1.57 7.17 11.97
N LYS A 59 -2.25 7.65 10.93
CA LYS A 59 -2.80 9.01 10.87
C LYS A 59 -4.04 9.20 11.75
N HIS A 60 -4.94 8.21 11.79
CA HIS A 60 -6.28 8.36 12.36
C HIS A 60 -6.49 7.59 13.66
N VAL A 61 -5.78 6.48 13.88
CA VAL A 61 -5.99 5.58 15.02
C VAL A 61 -4.86 5.63 16.03
N CYS A 62 -3.59 5.64 15.55
CA CYS A 62 -2.45 5.61 16.45
C CYS A 62 -2.26 6.92 17.21
N ARG A 63 -2.38 6.85 18.53
CA ARG A 63 -2.11 7.97 19.44
C ARG A 63 -0.63 8.07 19.84
N TYR A 64 0.31 7.72 18.92
CA TYR A 64 1.75 7.88 19.19
C TYR A 64 2.20 9.34 19.36
N LYS A 65 1.28 10.28 19.18
CA LYS A 65 1.49 11.74 19.12
C LYS A 65 2.21 12.37 20.32
N LYS A 66 2.40 11.65 21.43
CA LYS A 66 3.01 12.26 22.63
C LYS A 66 4.52 12.07 22.74
N LYS A 67 5.16 11.12 22.01
CA LYS A 67 6.59 10.82 22.21
C LYS A 67 7.47 11.01 20.95
N LYS A 68 6.97 10.72 19.76
CA LYS A 68 7.72 10.86 18.50
C LYS A 68 6.75 10.95 17.31
N LYS A 69 7.04 11.81 16.35
CA LYS A 69 6.28 11.87 15.10
C LYS A 69 6.82 10.82 14.14
N THR A 70 6.11 9.71 13.98
CA THR A 70 6.38 8.71 12.95
C THR A 70 5.80 9.20 11.62
N ALA A 71 6.56 9.15 10.55
CA ALA A 71 6.10 9.42 9.19
C ALA A 71 5.79 8.12 8.45
N SER A 72 4.96 8.22 7.40
CA SER A 72 4.59 7.10 6.54
C SER A 72 5.07 7.30 5.12
N VAL A 73 5.64 6.25 4.52
CA VAL A 73 5.98 6.15 3.10
C VAL A 73 5.19 4.99 2.51
N LEU A 74 4.53 5.21 1.40
CA LEU A 74 3.85 4.17 0.63
C LEU A 74 4.53 4.01 -0.72
N THR A 75 5.04 2.81 -1.02
CA THR A 75 5.53 2.46 -2.36
C THR A 75 4.46 1.73 -3.15
N ILE A 76 4.15 2.24 -4.33
CA ILE A 76 3.27 1.62 -5.31
C ILE A 76 4.14 0.95 -6.37
N HIS A 77 4.19 -0.39 -6.37
CA HIS A 77 4.91 -1.15 -7.38
C HIS A 77 4.05 -1.38 -8.63
N ASN A 78 2.74 -1.60 -8.43
CA ASN A 78 1.80 -1.75 -9.53
C ASN A 78 0.44 -1.15 -9.17
N GLN A 79 0.07 -0.06 -9.85
CA GLN A 79 -1.17 0.68 -9.64
C GLN A 79 -2.44 -0.13 -9.97
N GLY A 80 -2.33 -1.20 -10.77
CA GLY A 80 -3.45 -2.06 -11.12
C GLY A 80 -3.96 -2.93 -9.95
N TYR A 81 -3.15 -3.13 -8.89
CA TYR A 81 -3.52 -3.93 -7.73
C TYR A 81 -3.89 -3.03 -6.55
N GLN A 82 -5.17 -2.70 -6.45
CA GLN A 82 -5.64 -1.67 -5.51
C GLN A 82 -6.26 -2.22 -4.22
N GLY A 83 -6.55 -3.52 -4.16
CA GLY A 83 -7.29 -4.10 -3.03
C GLY A 83 -8.70 -3.54 -2.95
N GLN A 84 -9.47 -3.76 -4.03
CA GLN A 84 -10.87 -3.34 -4.12
C GLN A 84 -11.78 -4.48 -3.68
N TYR A 85 -12.69 -4.19 -2.75
CA TYR A 85 -13.64 -5.17 -2.20
C TYR A 85 -15.00 -4.51 -1.99
N SER A 86 -16.02 -5.34 -1.76
CA SER A 86 -17.35 -4.83 -1.40
C SER A 86 -17.30 -4.04 -0.08
N LYS A 87 -18.26 -3.14 0.10
CA LYS A 87 -18.43 -2.38 1.34
C LYS A 87 -18.53 -3.26 2.59
N ASP A 88 -19.14 -4.44 2.43
CA ASP A 88 -19.32 -5.41 3.52
C ASP A 88 -17.99 -5.98 4.05
N SER A 89 -16.91 -5.79 3.31
CA SER A 89 -15.57 -6.15 3.76
C SER A 89 -14.94 -5.12 4.71
N PHE A 90 -15.48 -3.91 4.82
CA PHE A 90 -14.90 -2.85 5.65
C PHE A 90 -14.78 -3.20 7.14
N PRO A 91 -15.77 -3.86 7.79
CA PRO A 91 -15.63 -4.30 9.18
C PRO A 91 -14.44 -5.23 9.43
N ALA A 92 -14.04 -6.03 8.42
CA ALA A 92 -12.88 -6.92 8.52
C ALA A 92 -11.55 -6.16 8.67
N LEU A 93 -11.51 -4.86 8.31
CA LEU A 93 -10.34 -4.01 8.51
C LEU A 93 -10.13 -3.62 9.98
N GLY A 94 -11.10 -3.84 10.87
CA GLY A 94 -11.00 -3.49 12.29
C GLY A 94 -10.91 -1.98 12.54
N LEU A 95 -11.50 -1.18 11.66
CA LEU A 95 -11.49 0.28 11.72
C LEU A 95 -12.91 0.82 12.04
N ASP A 96 -12.96 2.00 12.65
CA ASP A 96 -14.23 2.71 12.86
C ASP A 96 -14.88 3.13 11.54
N TRP A 97 -16.21 3.01 11.43
CA TRP A 97 -16.95 3.37 10.23
C TRP A 97 -16.77 4.82 9.78
N GLY A 98 -16.47 5.73 10.70
CA GLY A 98 -16.14 7.12 10.36
C GLY A 98 -14.93 7.23 9.43
N LEU A 99 -14.04 6.23 9.43
CA LEU A 99 -12.86 6.19 8.56
C LEU A 99 -13.18 5.70 7.14
N TYR A 100 -14.35 5.09 6.91
CA TYR A 100 -14.77 4.67 5.57
C TYR A 100 -14.70 5.84 4.58
N TYR A 101 -15.24 6.99 4.96
CA TYR A 101 -15.09 8.24 4.19
C TYR A 101 -13.88 9.05 4.64
N GLY A 102 -13.66 9.18 5.95
CA GLY A 102 -12.67 10.08 6.53
C GLY A 102 -11.21 9.73 6.23
N ALA A 103 -10.90 8.47 5.98
CA ALA A 103 -9.57 8.04 5.55
C ALA A 103 -9.48 7.69 4.06
N GLY A 104 -10.59 7.85 3.29
CA GLY A 104 -10.62 7.64 1.86
C GLY A 104 -10.71 6.18 1.42
N PHE A 105 -11.34 5.30 2.21
CA PHE A 105 -11.58 3.91 1.80
C PHE A 105 -12.69 3.80 0.76
N GLU A 106 -13.71 4.67 0.85
CA GLU A 106 -14.84 4.61 -0.06
C GLU A 106 -14.41 4.79 -1.53
N HIS A 107 -14.84 3.87 -2.38
CA HIS A 107 -14.62 3.90 -3.82
C HIS A 107 -15.76 3.19 -4.54
N GLN A 108 -16.54 3.95 -5.30
CA GLN A 108 -17.66 3.43 -6.12
C GLN A 108 -18.64 2.52 -5.35
N GLY A 109 -18.94 2.86 -4.10
CA GLY A 109 -19.81 2.07 -3.24
C GLY A 109 -19.15 0.89 -2.53
N GLY A 110 -17.90 0.59 -2.83
CA GLY A 110 -17.08 -0.43 -2.17
C GLY A 110 -15.94 0.19 -1.33
N ILE A 111 -14.87 -0.56 -1.16
CA ILE A 111 -13.62 -0.10 -0.56
C ILE A 111 -12.47 -0.22 -1.55
N ASN A 112 -11.51 0.71 -1.46
CA ASN A 112 -10.24 0.64 -2.15
C ASN A 112 -9.13 0.91 -1.11
N MET A 113 -8.37 -0.13 -0.81
CA MET A 113 -7.36 -0.08 0.24
C MET A 113 -6.19 0.81 -0.16
N LEU A 114 -5.74 0.74 -1.42
CA LEU A 114 -4.66 1.57 -1.93
C LEU A 114 -5.05 3.05 -1.91
N GLN A 115 -6.29 3.38 -2.24
CA GLN A 115 -6.81 4.75 -2.18
C GLN A 115 -6.68 5.35 -0.77
N ALA A 116 -7.06 4.58 0.26
CA ALA A 116 -6.92 5.01 1.65
C ALA A 116 -5.44 5.20 2.04
N GLY A 117 -4.56 4.31 1.58
CA GLY A 117 -3.11 4.43 1.76
C GLY A 117 -2.56 5.70 1.12
N VAL A 118 -2.91 5.97 -0.14
CA VAL A 118 -2.52 7.18 -0.88
C VAL A 118 -3.04 8.44 -0.18
N SER A 119 -4.28 8.44 0.30
CA SER A 119 -4.90 9.57 1.01
C SER A 119 -4.23 9.88 2.34
N SER A 120 -3.65 8.87 2.99
CA SER A 120 -3.16 8.96 4.36
C SER A 120 -1.64 9.09 4.48
N SER A 121 -0.86 8.64 3.49
CA SER A 121 0.61 8.62 3.54
C SER A 121 1.21 10.03 3.52
N ASP A 122 2.33 10.22 4.21
CA ASP A 122 3.10 11.47 4.14
C ASP A 122 3.87 11.59 2.81
N MET A 123 4.46 10.48 2.33
CA MET A 123 5.14 10.39 1.05
C MET A 123 4.68 9.15 0.28
N ILE A 124 4.68 9.27 -1.05
CA ILE A 124 4.35 8.17 -1.96
C ILE A 124 5.54 7.98 -2.88
N THR A 125 5.98 6.74 -3.04
CA THR A 125 7.01 6.40 -4.02
C THR A 125 6.47 5.39 -5.02
N THR A 126 7.11 5.33 -6.19
CA THR A 126 6.84 4.33 -7.22
C THR A 126 8.13 3.97 -7.94
N VAL A 127 8.09 2.98 -8.82
CA VAL A 127 9.26 2.25 -9.31
C VAL A 127 10.03 2.95 -10.44
N SER A 128 9.57 4.10 -10.93
CA SER A 128 10.36 4.94 -11.84
C SER A 128 9.84 6.39 -11.91
N PRO A 129 10.67 7.38 -12.30
CA PRO A 129 10.20 8.74 -12.56
C PRO A 129 9.15 8.82 -13.68
N THR A 130 9.23 7.97 -14.69
CA THR A 130 8.23 7.85 -15.76
C THR A 130 6.93 7.31 -15.20
N TYR A 131 6.97 6.21 -14.44
CA TYR A 131 5.79 5.61 -13.86
C TYR A 131 5.10 6.55 -12.85
N ALA A 132 5.85 7.38 -12.13
CA ALA A 132 5.26 8.41 -11.27
C ALA A 132 4.38 9.41 -12.05
N LYS A 133 4.67 9.67 -13.32
CA LYS A 133 3.83 10.49 -14.21
C LYS A 133 2.67 9.67 -14.79
N GLU A 134 2.93 8.44 -15.20
CA GLU A 134 1.94 7.54 -15.81
C GLU A 134 0.76 7.28 -14.89
N ILE A 135 0.99 6.96 -13.61
CA ILE A 135 -0.10 6.70 -12.65
C ILE A 135 -1.01 7.91 -12.38
N GLN A 136 -0.61 9.10 -12.78
CA GLN A 136 -1.40 10.32 -12.68
C GLN A 136 -2.25 10.60 -13.94
N THR A 137 -2.15 9.76 -14.98
CA THR A 137 -2.99 9.81 -16.18
C THR A 137 -4.27 8.98 -16.01
N ALA A 138 -5.30 9.26 -16.79
CA ALA A 138 -6.55 8.48 -16.75
C ALA A 138 -6.31 6.99 -17.05
N GLU A 139 -5.39 6.68 -17.97
CA GLU A 139 -5.04 5.32 -18.36
C GLU A 139 -4.24 4.61 -17.26
N GLY A 140 -3.13 5.21 -16.79
CA GLY A 140 -2.23 4.61 -15.80
C GLY A 140 -2.72 4.70 -14.36
N GLY A 141 -3.69 5.55 -14.08
CA GLY A 141 -4.24 5.76 -12.73
C GLY A 141 -5.29 4.73 -12.31
N PHE A 142 -5.85 3.98 -13.27
CA PHE A 142 -6.88 2.95 -12.99
C PHE A 142 -8.01 3.48 -12.10
N GLY A 143 -8.52 4.68 -12.41
CA GLY A 143 -9.59 5.35 -11.66
C GLY A 143 -9.13 6.14 -10.43
N MET A 144 -7.84 6.12 -10.09
CA MET A 144 -7.27 6.91 -8.97
C MET A 144 -6.46 8.14 -9.44
N ASP A 145 -6.38 8.40 -10.74
CA ASP A 145 -5.60 9.48 -11.34
C ASP A 145 -5.92 10.86 -10.73
N GLY A 146 -7.19 11.12 -10.45
CA GLY A 146 -7.62 12.36 -9.80
C GLY A 146 -6.99 12.56 -8.42
N LEU A 147 -7.02 11.53 -7.57
CA LEU A 147 -6.38 11.54 -6.26
C LEU A 147 -4.86 11.64 -6.38
N LEU A 148 -4.25 10.88 -7.29
CA LEU A 148 -2.81 10.89 -7.50
C LEU A 148 -2.31 12.25 -7.98
N ARG A 149 -3.05 12.95 -8.85
CA ARG A 149 -2.74 14.34 -9.23
C ARG A 149 -2.82 15.31 -8.05
N VAL A 150 -3.83 15.19 -7.19
CA VAL A 150 -3.95 16.00 -5.97
C VAL A 150 -2.76 15.76 -5.03
N ARG A 151 -2.19 14.56 -5.05
CA ARG A 151 -1.05 14.16 -4.23
C ARG A 151 0.30 14.29 -4.94
N SER A 152 0.37 14.90 -6.13
CA SER A 152 1.56 14.93 -7.00
C SER A 152 2.84 15.44 -6.32
N GLU A 153 2.73 16.43 -5.44
CA GLU A 153 3.86 17.02 -4.72
C GLU A 153 4.63 16.00 -3.85
N VAL A 154 3.92 14.99 -3.34
CA VAL A 154 4.50 13.97 -2.47
C VAL A 154 4.76 12.64 -3.18
N ILE A 155 4.58 12.58 -4.51
CA ILE A 155 4.88 11.39 -5.32
C ILE A 155 6.29 11.51 -5.89
N LYS A 156 7.11 10.47 -5.68
CA LYS A 156 8.48 10.36 -6.23
C LYS A 156 8.68 9.00 -6.90
N GLY A 157 9.26 9.03 -8.10
CA GLY A 157 9.68 7.82 -8.80
C GLY A 157 11.12 7.47 -8.47
N ILE A 158 11.36 6.24 -8.02
CA ILE A 158 12.67 5.71 -7.67
C ILE A 158 12.88 4.42 -8.47
N LEU A 159 13.93 4.37 -9.31
CA LEU A 159 14.23 3.17 -10.09
C LEU A 159 14.63 2.01 -9.17
N ASN A 160 14.12 0.82 -9.50
CA ASN A 160 14.59 -0.41 -8.88
C ASN A 160 16.07 -0.64 -9.21
N GLY A 161 16.81 -1.16 -8.26
CA GLY A 161 18.19 -1.61 -8.49
C GLY A 161 18.25 -2.84 -9.38
N ALA A 162 19.34 -2.99 -10.14
CA ALA A 162 19.66 -4.20 -10.86
C ALA A 162 21.09 -4.66 -10.50
N ASP A 163 21.27 -5.95 -10.31
CA ASP A 163 22.62 -6.52 -10.15
C ASP A 163 23.28 -6.67 -11.53
N LEU A 164 24.04 -5.65 -11.91
CA LEU A 164 24.74 -5.62 -13.20
C LEU A 164 25.84 -6.67 -13.34
N LYS A 165 26.28 -7.34 -12.26
CA LYS A 165 27.20 -8.47 -12.34
C LYS A 165 26.48 -9.73 -12.84
N GLN A 166 25.20 -9.88 -12.50
CA GLN A 166 24.38 -11.03 -12.89
C GLN A 166 23.55 -10.75 -14.15
N TRP A 167 23.07 -9.54 -14.32
CA TRP A 167 22.10 -9.13 -15.36
C TRP A 167 22.70 -8.15 -16.39
N SER A 168 23.96 -8.37 -16.79
CA SER A 168 24.60 -7.58 -17.86
C SER A 168 24.69 -8.38 -19.15
N PRO A 169 24.22 -7.83 -20.29
CA PRO A 169 24.41 -8.48 -21.60
C PRO A 169 25.87 -8.81 -21.92
N GLU A 170 26.81 -8.02 -21.41
CA GLU A 170 28.24 -8.19 -21.68
C GLU A 170 28.84 -9.44 -21.01
N VAL A 171 28.20 -9.93 -19.95
CA VAL A 171 28.68 -11.09 -19.17
C VAL A 171 27.72 -12.30 -19.25
N ASP A 172 26.55 -12.13 -19.83
CA ASP A 172 25.55 -13.18 -19.97
C ASP A 172 25.92 -14.14 -21.11
N LYS A 173 26.38 -15.33 -20.74
CA LYS A 173 26.77 -16.40 -21.68
C LYS A 173 25.57 -17.07 -22.40
N LYS A 174 24.33 -16.70 -22.06
CA LYS A 174 23.11 -17.27 -22.65
C LYS A 174 22.52 -16.37 -23.74
N ILE A 175 23.03 -15.15 -23.87
CA ILE A 175 22.67 -14.24 -24.95
C ILE A 175 23.67 -14.45 -26.09
N PRO A 176 23.23 -14.68 -27.35
CA PRO A 176 24.10 -14.89 -28.51
C PRO A 176 24.88 -13.63 -28.89
#